data_687504d414e415d2d19202d5365258e3
#
_entry.id   687504d414e415d2d19202d5365258e3
#
_cell.length_a   1.000
_cell.length_b   1.000
_cell.length_c   1.000
_cell.angle_alpha   90.00
_cell.angle_beta   90.00
_cell.angle_gamma   90.00
#
_symmetry.space_group_name_H-M   'P 1'
#
loop_
_entity.id
_entity.type
_entity.pdbx_description
1 polymer ?
#
loop_
_entity_poly.entity_id
_entity_poly.type
_entity_poly.pdbx_seq_one_letter_code
_entity_poly.pdbx_strand_id
1 'polypeptide(L)'
;MEVIEENPNLCGLNVTIPYKEQVIPYLDELDKDTAKIGAVNVIKIIRLPKGKVKLVGYNSDIIGFTQSIEPLLQPHHKKALILGTGGASKAVYRGLENLGIKSTFVSRTKKEDKYLTYEELTPEIMQEYTVI
;
A
#
# COMPACT_ATOMS: atom_id res chain seq x y z
N MET A 1 -6.55 -21.52 -8.52
CA MET A 1 -6.99 -21.53 -9.94
C MET A 1 -8.40 -22.08 -10.07
N GLU A 2 -8.74 -23.13 -9.36
CA GLU A 2 -10.07 -23.81 -9.35
C GLU A 2 -11.27 -22.84 -9.32
N VAL A 3 -11.29 -21.89 -8.37
CA VAL A 3 -12.36 -20.86 -8.25
C VAL A 3 -12.51 -20.03 -9.53
N ILE A 4 -11.42 -19.73 -10.23
CA ILE A 4 -11.43 -18.92 -11.45
C ILE A 4 -11.94 -19.75 -12.64
N GLU A 5 -11.62 -21.01 -12.68
CA GLU A 5 -12.04 -21.96 -13.72
C GLU A 5 -13.53 -22.28 -13.62
N GLU A 6 -14.01 -22.52 -12.40
CA GLU A 6 -15.42 -22.80 -12.11
C GLU A 6 -16.35 -21.58 -12.28
N ASN A 7 -15.78 -20.37 -12.27
CA ASN A 7 -16.55 -19.12 -12.37
C ASN A 7 -16.13 -18.28 -13.60
N PRO A 8 -16.60 -18.62 -14.80
CA PRO A 8 -16.16 -17.96 -16.03
C PRO A 8 -16.50 -16.47 -16.10
N ASN A 9 -17.46 -15.98 -15.32
CA ASN A 9 -17.85 -14.58 -15.26
C ASN A 9 -17.10 -13.78 -14.15
N LEU A 10 -16.26 -14.44 -13.36
CA LEU A 10 -15.46 -13.78 -12.33
C LEU A 10 -14.39 -12.89 -12.98
N CYS A 11 -14.45 -11.58 -12.69
CA CYS A 11 -13.54 -10.58 -13.27
C CYS A 11 -12.43 -10.14 -12.31
N GLY A 12 -12.54 -10.44 -11.02
CA GLY A 12 -11.54 -10.08 -10.03
C GLY A 12 -11.85 -10.61 -8.64
N LEU A 13 -10.88 -10.43 -7.75
CA LEU A 13 -10.93 -10.86 -6.35
C LEU A 13 -10.37 -9.75 -5.46
N ASN A 14 -10.96 -9.62 -4.26
CA ASN A 14 -10.35 -8.83 -3.19
C ASN A 14 -9.48 -9.71 -2.31
N VAL A 15 -8.36 -9.14 -1.87
CA VAL A 15 -7.39 -9.79 -0.97
C VAL A 15 -7.23 -8.94 0.28
N THR A 16 -7.32 -9.58 1.45
CA THR A 16 -7.13 -8.91 2.72
C THR A 16 -6.07 -9.61 3.59
N ILE A 17 -5.88 -9.13 4.81
CA ILE A 17 -4.96 -9.71 5.80
C ILE A 17 -5.34 -11.19 6.05
N PRO A 18 -4.37 -12.10 6.11
CA PRO A 18 -2.91 -11.88 6.05
C PRO A 18 -2.31 -12.05 4.65
N TYR A 19 -3.10 -12.14 3.59
CA TYR A 19 -2.71 -12.67 2.28
C TYR A 19 -2.19 -11.64 1.29
N LYS A 20 -2.21 -10.33 1.60
CA LYS A 20 -1.82 -9.25 0.66
C LYS A 20 -0.41 -9.39 0.08
N GLU A 21 0.53 -9.94 0.84
CA GLU A 21 1.89 -10.21 0.38
C GLU A 21 2.03 -11.63 -0.17
N GLN A 22 1.34 -12.59 0.45
CA GLN A 22 1.46 -14.02 0.12
C GLN A 22 0.88 -14.37 -1.26
N VAL A 23 -0.05 -13.56 -1.77
CA VAL A 23 -0.67 -13.80 -3.08
C VAL A 23 0.24 -13.45 -4.26
N ILE A 24 1.22 -12.60 -4.06
CA ILE A 24 2.08 -12.06 -5.12
C ILE A 24 2.73 -13.13 -5.99
N PRO A 25 3.29 -14.23 -5.44
CA PRO A 25 3.91 -15.28 -6.26
C PRO A 25 2.95 -16.00 -7.22
N TYR A 26 1.65 -15.84 -7.03
CA TYR A 26 0.60 -16.47 -7.85
C TYR A 26 0.06 -15.56 -8.95
N LEU A 27 0.59 -14.33 -9.07
CA LEU A 27 0.16 -13.33 -10.04
C LEU A 27 1.16 -13.25 -11.19
N ASP A 28 0.63 -12.97 -12.39
CA ASP A 28 1.45 -12.83 -13.60
C ASP A 28 2.09 -11.44 -13.69
N GLU A 29 1.44 -10.41 -13.11
CA GLU A 29 1.90 -9.04 -13.19
C GLU A 29 1.42 -8.23 -11.97
N LEU A 30 2.18 -7.21 -11.61
CA LEU A 30 1.80 -6.20 -10.61
C LEU A 30 1.74 -4.82 -11.27
N ASP A 31 0.77 -4.02 -10.86
CA ASP A 31 0.79 -2.59 -11.12
C ASP A 31 2.05 -1.95 -10.54
N LYS A 32 2.53 -0.87 -11.17
CA LYS A 32 3.81 -0.22 -10.85
C LYS A 32 3.93 0.22 -9.39
N ASP A 33 2.87 0.81 -8.83
CA ASP A 33 2.89 1.25 -7.43
C ASP A 33 2.73 0.08 -6.47
N THR A 34 1.91 -0.88 -6.83
CA THR A 34 1.72 -2.14 -6.09
C THR A 34 3.03 -2.93 -6.00
N ALA A 35 3.79 -3.01 -7.08
CA ALA A 35 5.10 -3.68 -7.10
C ALA A 35 6.11 -3.04 -6.13
N LYS A 36 6.08 -1.70 -5.99
CA LYS A 36 6.98 -0.97 -5.10
C LYS A 36 6.71 -1.24 -3.62
N ILE A 37 5.44 -1.43 -3.24
CA ILE A 37 5.07 -1.67 -1.84
C ILE A 37 4.98 -3.14 -1.47
N GLY A 38 4.91 -4.03 -2.46
CA GLY A 38 4.84 -5.48 -2.25
C GLY A 38 3.59 -5.92 -1.47
N ALA A 39 2.42 -5.33 -1.75
CA ALA A 39 1.16 -5.70 -1.12
C ALA A 39 -0.02 -5.52 -2.10
N VAL A 40 -0.77 -6.59 -2.34
CA VAL A 40 -1.91 -6.65 -3.26
C VAL A 40 -3.21 -6.74 -2.45
N ASN A 41 -4.21 -5.90 -2.77
CA ASN A 41 -5.55 -6.04 -2.22
C ASN A 41 -6.65 -6.28 -3.28
N VAL A 42 -6.30 -6.15 -4.56
CA VAL A 42 -7.20 -6.44 -5.68
C VAL A 42 -6.46 -7.25 -6.74
N ILE A 43 -7.07 -8.33 -7.21
CA ILE A 43 -6.61 -9.12 -8.35
C ILE A 43 -7.60 -8.92 -9.49
N LYS A 44 -7.13 -8.44 -10.63
CA LYS A 44 -7.90 -8.39 -11.86
C LYS A 44 -7.66 -9.67 -12.67
N ILE A 45 -8.74 -10.29 -13.09
CA ILE A 45 -8.72 -11.50 -13.93
C ILE A 45 -8.93 -11.08 -15.38
N ILE A 46 -7.92 -11.27 -16.21
CA ILE A 46 -7.98 -10.98 -17.65
C ILE A 46 -8.06 -12.30 -18.39
N ARG A 47 -9.16 -12.52 -19.08
CA ARG A 47 -9.35 -13.73 -19.90
C ARG A 47 -8.79 -13.51 -21.28
N LEU A 48 -7.86 -14.37 -21.67
CA LEU A 48 -7.15 -14.35 -22.93
C LEU A 48 -7.72 -15.42 -23.90
N PRO A 49 -7.44 -15.32 -25.20
CA PRO A 49 -7.81 -16.35 -26.16
C PRO A 49 -7.30 -17.74 -25.76
N LYS A 50 -8.01 -18.77 -26.21
CA LYS A 50 -7.70 -20.19 -25.95
C LYS A 50 -7.79 -20.58 -24.44
N GLY A 51 -8.69 -19.91 -23.69
CA GLY A 51 -8.94 -20.24 -22.30
C GLY A 51 -7.83 -19.85 -21.30
N LYS A 52 -6.81 -19.13 -21.75
CA LYS A 52 -5.75 -18.64 -20.85
C LYS A 52 -6.28 -17.51 -19.95
N VAL A 53 -5.71 -17.42 -18.76
CA VAL A 53 -6.03 -16.38 -17.76
C VAL A 53 -4.74 -15.68 -17.39
N LYS A 54 -4.80 -14.34 -17.27
CA LYS A 54 -3.73 -13.51 -16.73
C LYS A 54 -4.25 -12.82 -15.46
N LEU A 55 -3.49 -12.92 -14.38
CA LEU A 55 -3.80 -12.33 -13.08
C LEU A 55 -2.92 -11.10 -12.85
N VAL A 56 -3.54 -9.95 -12.64
CA VAL A 56 -2.82 -8.70 -12.41
C VAL A 56 -3.19 -8.15 -11.03
N GLY A 57 -2.17 -7.91 -10.21
CA GLY A 57 -2.32 -7.39 -8.85
C GLY A 57 -2.30 -5.87 -8.79
N TYR A 58 -3.22 -5.31 -7.98
CA TYR A 58 -3.34 -3.89 -7.70
C TYR A 58 -3.44 -3.65 -6.20
N ASN A 59 -3.20 -2.38 -5.81
CA ASN A 59 -3.49 -1.93 -4.46
C ASN A 59 -4.34 -0.65 -4.49
N SER A 60 -5.64 -0.82 -4.30
CA SER A 60 -6.60 0.30 -4.27
C SER A 60 -6.50 1.16 -3.01
N ASP A 61 -5.86 0.67 -1.93
CA ASP A 61 -5.65 1.46 -0.72
C ASP A 61 -4.75 2.67 -1.00
N ILE A 62 -3.78 2.55 -1.93
CA ILE A 62 -2.92 3.68 -2.36
C ILE A 62 -3.77 4.79 -2.96
N ILE A 63 -4.64 4.44 -3.90
CA ILE A 63 -5.50 5.38 -4.61
C ILE A 63 -6.49 6.02 -3.64
N GLY A 64 -7.18 5.20 -2.84
CA GLY A 64 -8.16 5.64 -1.87
C GLY A 64 -7.57 6.61 -0.85
N PHE A 65 -6.42 6.27 -0.27
CA PHE A 65 -5.72 7.14 0.67
C PHE A 65 -5.27 8.45 0.01
N THR A 66 -4.63 8.38 -1.17
CA THR A 66 -4.12 9.56 -1.87
C THR A 66 -5.24 10.55 -2.17
N GLN A 67 -6.35 10.08 -2.75
CA GLN A 67 -7.52 10.91 -3.07
C GLN A 67 -8.21 11.49 -1.83
N SER A 68 -8.16 10.77 -0.70
CA SER A 68 -8.80 11.23 0.54
C SER A 68 -7.98 12.33 1.23
N ILE A 69 -6.65 12.25 1.22
CA ILE A 69 -5.81 13.19 1.94
C ILE A 69 -5.45 14.43 1.10
N GLU A 70 -5.33 14.28 -0.22
CA GLU A 70 -4.87 15.35 -1.12
C GLU A 70 -5.64 16.67 -0.93
N PRO A 71 -6.99 16.69 -0.84
CA PRO A 71 -7.75 17.93 -0.64
C PRO A 71 -7.52 18.61 0.72
N LEU A 72 -6.99 17.87 1.70
CA LEU A 72 -6.74 18.37 3.06
C LEU A 72 -5.32 18.92 3.22
N LEU A 73 -4.45 18.66 2.26
CA LEU A 73 -3.06 19.07 2.33
C LEU A 73 -2.88 20.56 2.04
N GLN A 74 -1.96 21.17 2.76
CA GLN A 74 -1.55 22.57 2.61
C GLN A 74 -0.07 22.62 2.19
N PRO A 75 0.42 23.76 1.64
CA PRO A 75 1.81 23.89 1.18
C PRO A 75 2.88 23.60 2.23
N HIS A 76 2.55 23.76 3.51
CA HIS A 76 3.46 23.49 4.63
C HIS A 76 3.50 22.00 5.05
N HIS A 77 2.58 21.16 4.59
CA HIS A 77 2.57 19.74 4.87
C HIS A 77 3.66 19.02 4.03
N LYS A 78 4.89 18.99 4.54
CA LYS A 78 6.06 18.43 3.85
C LYS A 78 6.59 17.14 4.44
N LYS A 79 6.29 16.88 5.73
CA LYS A 79 6.76 15.70 6.46
C LYS A 79 5.59 15.02 7.17
N ALA A 80 5.57 13.70 7.13
CA ALA A 80 4.55 12.86 7.75
C ALA A 80 5.15 11.79 8.66
N LEU A 81 4.50 11.53 9.80
CA LEU A 81 4.71 10.31 10.59
C LEU A 81 3.65 9.28 10.25
N ILE A 82 4.07 8.04 10.06
CA ILE A 82 3.18 6.90 9.86
C ILE A 82 3.28 6.01 11.09
N LEU A 83 2.24 6.02 11.93
CA LEU A 83 2.21 5.27 13.17
C LEU A 83 1.85 3.80 12.91
N GLY A 84 2.89 2.97 12.82
CA GLY A 84 2.76 1.54 12.54
C GLY A 84 3.44 1.10 11.25
N THR A 85 3.65 -0.20 11.12
CA THR A 85 4.38 -0.83 10.01
C THR A 85 3.61 -2.00 9.37
N GLY A 86 2.29 -2.03 9.51
CA GLY A 86 1.41 -3.06 8.94
C GLY A 86 1.15 -2.87 7.44
N GLY A 87 0.33 -3.75 6.86
CA GLY A 87 0.06 -3.74 5.42
C GLY A 87 -0.53 -2.43 4.89
N ALA A 88 -1.42 -1.78 5.66
CA ALA A 88 -2.00 -0.48 5.29
C ALA A 88 -0.96 0.65 5.28
N SER A 89 0.02 0.62 6.17
CA SER A 89 1.05 1.65 6.27
C SER A 89 1.93 1.74 5.02
N LYS A 90 2.13 0.64 4.31
CA LYS A 90 2.85 0.61 3.03
C LYS A 90 2.10 1.40 1.95
N ALA A 91 0.78 1.25 1.89
CA ALA A 91 -0.06 2.01 0.96
C ALA A 91 -0.08 3.50 1.29
N VAL A 92 -0.18 3.85 2.58
CA VAL A 92 -0.09 5.23 3.07
C VAL A 92 1.26 5.86 2.71
N TYR A 93 2.35 5.16 2.99
CA TYR A 93 3.71 5.60 2.62
C TYR A 93 3.80 5.92 1.12
N ARG A 94 3.33 5.00 0.27
CA ARG A 94 3.36 5.21 -1.18
C ARG A 94 2.49 6.36 -1.64
N GLY A 95 1.29 6.51 -1.06
CA GLY A 95 0.39 7.63 -1.35
C GLY A 95 1.02 8.98 -0.99
N LEU A 96 1.65 9.09 0.18
CA LEU A 96 2.36 10.30 0.60
C LEU A 96 3.57 10.60 -0.29
N GLU A 97 4.34 9.56 -0.68
CA GLU A 97 5.46 9.71 -1.61
C GLU A 97 5.00 10.24 -2.98
N ASN A 98 3.88 9.74 -3.50
CA ASN A 98 3.27 10.24 -4.75
C ASN A 98 2.86 11.72 -4.66
N LEU A 99 2.48 12.19 -3.46
CA LEU A 99 2.14 13.59 -3.17
C LEU A 99 3.36 14.46 -2.80
N GLY A 100 4.58 13.91 -2.86
CA GLY A 100 5.81 14.62 -2.55
C GLY A 100 6.06 14.88 -1.06
N ILE A 101 5.37 14.14 -0.17
CA ILE A 101 5.51 14.23 1.28
C ILE A 101 6.51 13.19 1.78
N LYS A 102 7.55 13.62 2.47
CA LYS A 102 8.52 12.73 3.09
C LYS A 102 7.94 12.09 4.34
N SER A 103 7.96 10.76 4.39
CA SER A 103 7.33 10.01 5.49
C SER A 103 8.36 9.21 6.27
N THR A 104 8.14 9.12 7.58
CA THR A 104 8.92 8.31 8.51
C THR A 104 7.98 7.36 9.26
N PHE A 105 8.31 6.09 9.27
CA PHE A 105 7.56 5.10 10.05
C PHE A 105 7.91 5.19 11.52
N VAL A 106 6.89 5.03 12.37
CA VAL A 106 7.04 4.87 13.81
C VAL A 106 6.61 3.47 14.20
N SER A 107 7.43 2.78 14.97
CA SER A 107 7.23 1.38 15.34
C SER A 107 7.50 1.18 16.84
N ARG A 108 6.95 0.13 17.42
CA ARG A 108 7.22 -0.24 18.83
C ARG A 108 8.66 -0.70 19.04
N THR A 109 9.28 -1.24 18.01
CA THR A 109 10.68 -1.68 18.03
C THR A 109 11.39 -1.13 16.80
N LYS A 110 12.66 -0.76 16.95
CA LYS A 110 13.46 -0.25 15.84
C LYS A 110 13.75 -1.38 14.85
N LYS A 111 13.14 -1.30 13.68
CA LYS A 111 13.30 -2.30 12.62
C LYS A 111 14.44 -1.96 11.66
N GLU A 112 14.61 -0.68 11.38
CA GLU A 112 15.62 -0.12 10.49
C GLU A 112 16.04 1.26 11.03
N ASP A 113 17.24 1.72 10.73
CA ASP A 113 17.77 3.01 11.23
C ASP A 113 16.92 4.22 10.82
N LYS A 114 16.22 4.12 9.69
CA LYS A 114 15.32 5.16 9.19
C LYS A 114 13.95 5.21 9.89
N TYR A 115 13.65 4.26 10.78
CA TYR A 115 12.41 4.22 11.55
C TYR A 115 12.62 4.85 12.91
N LEU A 116 11.59 5.52 13.42
CA LEU A 116 11.54 5.98 14.80
C LEU A 116 10.80 4.96 15.67
N THR A 117 11.12 4.95 16.95
CA THR A 117 10.27 4.33 17.97
C THR A 117 9.35 5.38 18.58
N TYR A 118 8.28 4.95 19.25
CA TYR A 118 7.38 5.88 19.96
C TYR A 118 8.12 6.66 21.07
N GLU A 119 9.15 6.08 21.66
CA GLU A 119 9.99 6.69 22.70
C GLU A 119 10.90 7.80 22.14
N GLU A 120 11.25 7.73 20.86
CA GLU A 120 12.05 8.74 20.17
C GLU A 120 11.21 9.96 19.72
N LEU A 121 9.87 9.95 19.88
CA LEU A 121 8.99 11.07 19.52
C LEU A 121 9.04 12.18 20.60
N THR A 122 10.07 13.01 20.53
CA THR A 122 10.18 14.21 21.36
C THR A 122 9.31 15.36 20.83
N PRO A 123 9.01 16.39 21.64
CA PRO A 123 8.30 17.59 21.18
C PRO A 123 8.98 18.25 19.96
N GLU A 124 10.31 18.25 19.92
CA GLU A 124 11.10 18.82 18.81
C GLU A 124 10.88 18.05 17.52
N ILE A 125 10.91 16.71 17.58
CA ILE A 125 10.63 15.84 16.44
C ILE A 125 9.18 16.03 15.98
N MET A 126 8.23 16.06 16.90
CA MET A 126 6.81 16.26 16.57
C MET A 126 6.54 17.58 15.85
N GLN A 127 7.30 18.65 16.15
CA GLN A 127 7.17 19.94 15.47
C GLN A 127 7.62 19.90 14.01
N GLU A 128 8.49 18.96 13.62
CA GLU A 128 8.96 18.83 12.25
C GLU A 128 7.91 18.16 11.32
N TYR A 129 6.99 17.40 11.90
CA TYR A 129 6.02 16.62 11.17
C TYR A 129 4.63 17.23 11.28
N THR A 130 4.10 17.65 10.17
CA THR A 130 2.83 18.36 10.07
C THR A 130 1.66 17.47 9.62
N VAL A 131 1.93 16.19 9.37
CA VAL A 131 0.95 15.14 9.04
C VAL A 131 1.23 13.94 9.92
N ILE A 132 0.19 13.36 10.52
CA ILE A 132 0.28 12.15 11.35
C ILE A 132 -0.84 11.21 10.96
#